data_adc7408dc0d34a59f156a3288a99fbe1
#
_entry.id   adc7408dc0d34a59f156a3288a99fbe1
#
_cell.length_a   1.000
_cell.length_b   1.000
_cell.length_c   1.000
_cell.angle_alpha   90.00
_cell.angle_beta   90.00
_cell.angle_gamma   90.00
#
_symmetry.space_group_name_H-M   'P 1'
#
loop_
_entity.id
_entity.type
_entity.pdbx_description
1 polymer ?
#
loop_
_entity_poly.entity_id
_entity_poly.type
_entity_poly.pdbx_seq_one_letter_code
_entity_poly.pdbx_strand_id
1 'polypeptide(L)'
;AMWTVKTTELFDAWFDVQDDATQEKVLAGLLALAQGGPSVGRPLVDTIKGSRFTNLKELRVQHQGEPLRAFFAFDSLRQAIVLCAGNKGGNEKRFYKEMLPLAEAQYARHLAELEEK
;
A
#
# COMPACT_ATOMS: atom_id res chain seq x y z
N ALA A 1 7.29 -18.77 5.55
CA ALA A 1 6.00 -18.83 4.86
C ALA A 1 5.66 -17.51 4.20
N MET A 2 5.12 -17.57 3.01
CA MET A 2 4.71 -16.39 2.25
C MET A 2 3.48 -15.73 2.87
N TRP A 3 3.40 -14.42 2.71
CA TRP A 3 2.19 -13.66 2.99
C TRP A 3 1.38 -13.51 1.71
N THR A 4 0.06 -13.57 1.83
CA THR A 4 -0.83 -13.33 0.69
C THR A 4 -0.97 -11.84 0.48
N VAL A 5 -0.79 -11.36 -0.75
CA VAL A 5 -1.02 -9.96 -1.09
C VAL A 5 -2.37 -9.84 -1.76
N LYS A 6 -3.24 -9.02 -1.19
CA LYS A 6 -4.55 -8.69 -1.74
C LYS A 6 -4.62 -7.21 -2.07
N THR A 7 -5.41 -6.85 -3.04
CA THR A 7 -5.57 -5.46 -3.48
C THR A 7 -7.05 -5.07 -3.45
N THR A 8 -7.29 -3.78 -3.28
CA THR A 8 -8.64 -3.22 -3.39
C THR A 8 -8.92 -2.80 -4.81
N GLU A 9 -10.19 -2.60 -5.15
CA GLU A 9 -10.56 -2.06 -6.46
C GLU A 9 -9.97 -0.66 -6.68
N LEU A 10 -9.85 0.13 -5.62
CA LEU A 10 -9.25 1.46 -5.70
C LEU A 10 -7.78 1.37 -6.12
N PHE A 11 -7.02 0.47 -5.50
CA PHE A 11 -5.64 0.23 -5.91
C PHE A 11 -5.57 -0.27 -7.34
N ASP A 12 -6.40 -1.24 -7.70
CA ASP A 12 -6.39 -1.85 -9.03
C ASP A 12 -6.64 -0.82 -10.12
N ALA A 13 -7.57 0.11 -9.90
CA ALA A 13 -7.87 1.18 -10.86
C ALA A 13 -6.65 2.08 -11.09
N TRP A 14 -5.90 2.40 -10.03
CA TRP A 14 -4.66 3.16 -10.18
C TRP A 14 -3.61 2.35 -10.94
N PHE A 15 -3.46 1.08 -10.57
CA PHE A 15 -2.44 0.21 -11.15
C PHE A 15 -2.66 -0.01 -12.65
N ASP A 16 -3.91 -0.24 -13.05
CA ASP A 16 -4.25 -0.62 -14.43
C ASP A 16 -3.92 0.46 -15.46
N VAL A 17 -3.87 1.74 -15.03
CA VAL A 17 -3.55 2.84 -15.94
C VAL A 17 -2.05 3.18 -15.96
N GLN A 18 -1.22 2.49 -15.20
CA GLN A 18 0.22 2.69 -15.22
C GLN A 18 0.84 1.99 -16.42
N ASP A 19 2.00 2.50 -16.88
CA ASP A 19 2.73 1.83 -17.96
C ASP A 19 3.36 0.52 -17.48
N ASP A 20 3.81 -0.30 -18.43
CA ASP A 20 4.35 -1.64 -18.13
C ASP A 20 5.54 -1.58 -17.18
N ALA A 21 6.45 -0.63 -17.39
CA ALA A 21 7.64 -0.51 -16.56
C ALA A 21 7.29 -0.14 -15.12
N THR A 22 6.32 0.76 -14.92
CA THR A 22 5.82 1.12 -13.59
C THR A 22 5.14 -0.07 -12.95
N GLN A 23 4.29 -0.78 -13.68
CA GLN A 23 3.63 -1.98 -13.16
C GLN A 23 4.63 -3.03 -12.70
N GLU A 24 5.68 -3.27 -13.47
CA GLU A 24 6.73 -4.23 -13.08
C GLU A 24 7.41 -3.83 -11.77
N LYS A 25 7.71 -2.54 -11.61
CA LYS A 25 8.35 -2.03 -10.38
C LYS A 25 7.42 -2.21 -9.17
N VAL A 26 6.15 -1.90 -9.34
CA VAL A 26 5.16 -2.05 -8.26
C VAL A 26 5.01 -3.52 -7.91
N LEU A 27 4.89 -4.40 -8.89
CA LEU A 27 4.78 -5.85 -8.66
C LEU A 27 5.99 -6.40 -7.94
N ALA A 28 7.20 -5.93 -8.27
CA ALA A 28 8.41 -6.34 -7.56
C ALA A 28 8.34 -5.96 -6.06
N GLY A 29 7.82 -4.77 -5.76
CA GLY A 29 7.60 -4.35 -4.38
C GLY A 29 6.57 -5.21 -3.65
N LEU A 30 5.46 -5.53 -4.32
CA LEU A 30 4.44 -6.41 -3.75
C LEU A 30 4.99 -7.82 -3.51
N LEU A 31 5.84 -8.33 -4.39
CA LEU A 31 6.49 -9.61 -4.20
C LEU A 31 7.40 -9.59 -2.97
N ALA A 32 8.12 -8.50 -2.75
CA ALA A 32 8.95 -8.35 -1.56
C ALA A 32 8.10 -8.41 -0.28
N LEU A 33 6.90 -7.80 -0.29
CA LEU A 33 5.96 -7.90 0.83
C LEU A 33 5.51 -9.35 1.06
N ALA A 34 5.20 -10.06 -0.01
CA ALA A 34 4.77 -11.47 0.09
C ALA A 34 5.86 -12.34 0.70
N GLN A 35 7.11 -12.11 0.31
CA GLN A 35 8.25 -12.91 0.78
C GLN A 35 8.69 -12.56 2.19
N GLY A 36 8.76 -11.27 2.53
CA GLY A 36 9.31 -10.80 3.79
C GLY A 36 8.27 -10.45 4.86
N GLY A 37 7.04 -10.19 4.46
CA GLY A 37 5.98 -9.83 5.39
C GLY A 37 6.34 -8.63 6.26
N PRO A 38 5.93 -8.62 7.54
CA PRO A 38 6.20 -7.51 8.44
C PRO A 38 7.67 -7.23 8.73
N SER A 39 8.59 -8.13 8.35
CA SER A 39 10.01 -7.90 8.54
C SER A 39 10.60 -6.93 7.51
N VAL A 40 9.88 -6.66 6.42
CA VAL A 40 10.33 -5.69 5.42
C VAL A 40 10.26 -4.29 5.99
N GLY A 41 11.39 -3.61 6.05
CA GLY A 41 11.49 -2.26 6.59
C GLY A 41 12.08 -1.28 5.59
N ARG A 42 12.62 -0.18 6.12
CA ARG A 42 13.25 0.84 5.30
C ARG A 42 14.41 0.27 4.49
N PRO A 43 14.65 0.78 3.29
CA PRO A 43 13.95 1.93 2.68
C PRO A 43 12.66 1.57 1.94
N LEU A 44 12.37 0.28 1.73
CA LEU A 44 11.23 -0.14 0.92
C LEU A 44 9.88 0.10 1.59
N VAL A 45 9.80 -0.14 2.90
CA VAL A 45 8.57 0.00 3.68
C VAL A 45 8.80 0.90 4.89
N ASP A 46 7.85 1.78 5.16
CA ASP A 46 7.84 2.59 6.38
C ASP A 46 6.43 2.65 6.95
N THR A 47 6.35 2.95 8.24
CA THR A 47 5.05 3.10 8.92
C THR A 47 4.51 4.52 8.67
N ILE A 48 3.21 4.61 8.41
CA ILE A 48 2.55 5.91 8.23
C ILE A 48 2.18 6.46 9.60
N LYS A 49 2.55 7.73 9.82
CA LYS A 49 2.21 8.45 11.05
C LYS A 49 0.94 9.27 10.85
N GLY A 50 0.21 9.52 11.95
CA GLY A 50 -0.96 10.39 11.92
C GLY A 50 -2.26 9.72 11.53
N SER A 51 -2.26 8.40 11.33
CA SER A 51 -3.48 7.65 11.06
C SER A 51 -4.15 7.25 12.37
N ARG A 52 -5.48 7.11 12.33
CA ARG A 52 -6.23 6.49 13.42
C ARG A 52 -5.92 5.00 13.55
N PHE A 53 -5.36 4.38 12.50
CA PHE A 53 -4.87 3.00 12.54
C PHE A 53 -3.36 3.02 12.68
N THR A 54 -2.84 2.36 13.71
CA THR A 54 -1.39 2.37 14.00
C THR A 54 -0.58 1.48 13.06
N ASN A 55 -1.24 0.60 12.34
CA ASN A 55 -0.58 -0.40 11.49
C ASN A 55 -0.62 -0.10 9.99
N LEU A 56 -0.99 1.11 9.60
CA LEU A 56 -0.89 1.50 8.18
C LEU A 56 0.56 1.75 7.81
N LYS A 57 0.95 1.20 6.67
CA LYS A 57 2.31 1.28 6.15
C LYS A 57 2.29 1.76 4.70
N GLU A 58 3.43 2.23 4.24
CA GLU A 58 3.61 2.57 2.83
C GLU A 58 4.72 1.74 2.21
N LEU A 59 4.46 1.27 1.01
CA LEU A 59 5.46 0.67 0.14
C LEU A 59 6.01 1.77 -0.76
N ARG A 60 7.33 1.96 -0.74
CA ARG A 60 8.00 2.99 -1.51
C ARG A 60 8.55 2.41 -2.80
N VAL A 61 8.04 2.91 -3.92
CA VAL A 61 8.49 2.50 -5.24
C VAL A 61 9.02 3.74 -5.95
N GLN A 62 10.32 3.72 -6.22
CA GLN A 62 10.98 4.81 -6.93
C GLN A 62 11.22 4.36 -8.37
N HIS A 63 10.66 5.09 -9.34
CA HIS A 63 10.78 4.71 -10.74
C HIS A 63 10.97 5.96 -11.61
N GLN A 64 12.12 6.07 -12.28
CA GLN A 64 12.42 7.20 -13.18
C GLN A 64 12.20 8.57 -12.52
N GLY A 65 12.61 8.70 -11.26
CA GLY A 65 12.44 9.95 -10.52
C GLY A 65 11.06 10.15 -9.92
N GLU A 66 10.12 9.24 -10.18
CA GLU A 66 8.75 9.35 -9.65
C GLU A 66 8.64 8.62 -8.32
N PRO A 67 8.27 9.33 -7.24
CA PRO A 67 8.14 8.73 -5.91
C PRO A 67 6.75 8.16 -5.70
N LEU A 68 6.57 6.89 -6.07
CA LEU A 68 5.29 6.20 -5.91
C LEU A 68 5.17 5.64 -4.51
N ARG A 69 3.95 5.70 -3.96
CA ARG A 69 3.64 5.17 -2.63
C ARG A 69 2.38 4.35 -2.69
N ALA A 70 2.44 3.11 -2.18
CA ALA A 70 1.26 2.25 -2.04
C ALA A 70 0.99 2.05 -0.55
N PHE A 71 -0.20 2.42 -0.09
CA PHE A 71 -0.59 2.29 1.32
C PHE A 71 -1.18 0.90 1.54
N PHE A 72 -0.73 0.24 2.58
CA PHE A 72 -1.16 -1.13 2.87
C PHE A 72 -1.13 -1.40 4.38
N ALA A 73 -1.69 -2.54 4.77
CA ALA A 73 -1.61 -3.03 6.14
C ALA A 73 -1.54 -4.57 6.13
N PHE A 74 -0.88 -5.14 7.13
CA PHE A 74 -0.94 -6.58 7.38
C PHE A 74 -2.12 -6.87 8.29
N ASP A 75 -2.84 -7.95 8.02
CA ASP A 75 -3.96 -8.36 8.85
C ASP A 75 -3.67 -9.65 9.64
N SER A 76 -4.65 -10.10 10.42
CA SER A 76 -4.52 -11.28 11.26
C SER A 76 -4.54 -12.61 10.50
N LEU A 77 -4.87 -12.58 9.22
CA LEU A 77 -4.92 -13.76 8.36
C LEU A 77 -3.67 -13.91 7.47
N ARG A 78 -2.57 -13.26 7.85
CA ARG A 78 -1.31 -13.26 7.10
C ARG A 78 -1.49 -12.73 5.68
N GLN A 79 -2.22 -11.63 5.56
CA GLN A 79 -2.45 -10.94 4.30
C GLN A 79 -1.90 -9.53 4.36
N ALA A 80 -1.30 -9.06 3.27
CA ALA A 80 -0.98 -7.65 3.06
C ALA A 80 -2.09 -7.08 2.17
N ILE A 81 -2.88 -6.17 2.70
CA ILE A 81 -3.98 -5.54 1.98
C ILE A 81 -3.49 -4.22 1.41
N VAL A 82 -3.37 -4.14 0.08
CA VAL A 82 -2.92 -2.93 -0.60
C VAL A 82 -4.14 -2.06 -0.88
N LEU A 83 -4.22 -0.93 -0.20
CA LEU A 83 -5.44 -0.13 -0.06
C LEU A 83 -5.61 0.90 -1.17
N CYS A 84 -4.55 1.62 -1.47
CA CYS A 84 -4.53 2.67 -2.50
C CYS A 84 -3.10 3.03 -2.82
N ALA A 85 -2.88 3.78 -3.90
CA ALA A 85 -1.55 4.20 -4.29
C ALA A 85 -1.60 5.50 -5.07
N GLY A 86 -0.46 6.16 -5.19
CA GLY A 86 -0.32 7.38 -5.95
C GLY A 86 1.12 7.85 -6.00
N ASN A 87 1.31 9.00 -6.64
CA ASN A 87 2.60 9.66 -6.79
C ASN A 87 2.66 10.83 -5.80
N LYS A 88 3.61 10.82 -4.87
CA LYS A 88 3.73 11.89 -3.87
C LYS A 88 4.53 13.10 -4.36
N GLY A 89 5.00 13.09 -5.59
CA GLY A 89 5.75 14.20 -6.17
C GLY A 89 4.95 15.48 -6.27
N GLY A 90 5.63 16.60 -6.22
CA GLY A 90 5.02 17.92 -6.29
C GLY A 90 4.68 18.50 -4.93
N ASN A 91 3.69 17.95 -4.23
CA ASN A 91 3.29 18.42 -2.92
C ASN A 91 3.05 17.22 -2.00
N GLU A 92 4.09 16.83 -1.28
CA GLU A 92 4.07 15.67 -0.38
C GLU A 92 3.02 15.80 0.72
N LYS A 93 2.94 16.96 1.36
CA LYS A 93 1.99 17.20 2.45
C LYS A 93 0.56 17.03 1.96
N ARG A 94 0.24 17.57 0.81
CA ARG A 94 -1.08 17.45 0.19
C ARG A 94 -1.38 16.00 -0.18
N PHE A 95 -0.40 15.29 -0.71
CA PHE A 95 -0.55 13.89 -1.07
C PHE A 95 -1.02 13.05 0.12
N TYR A 96 -0.32 13.14 1.26
CA TYR A 96 -0.70 12.37 2.44
C TYR A 96 -2.03 12.82 3.02
N LYS A 97 -2.31 14.12 2.98
CA LYS A 97 -3.59 14.66 3.46
C LYS A 97 -4.78 14.09 2.68
N GLU A 98 -4.62 13.90 1.38
CA GLU A 98 -5.66 13.36 0.51
C GLU A 98 -5.71 11.83 0.55
N MET A 99 -4.55 11.19 0.57
CA MET A 99 -4.46 9.73 0.47
C MET A 99 -4.82 9.02 1.76
N LEU A 100 -4.44 9.57 2.91
CA LEU A 100 -4.65 8.90 4.18
C LEU A 100 -6.11 8.59 4.48
N PRO A 101 -7.07 9.51 4.27
CA PRO A 101 -8.49 9.19 4.47
C PRO A 101 -8.98 8.06 3.56
N LEU A 102 -8.48 7.98 2.33
CA LEU A 102 -8.83 6.90 1.41
C LEU A 102 -8.31 5.56 1.93
N ALA A 103 -7.06 5.53 2.37
CA ALA A 103 -6.48 4.32 2.93
C ALA A 103 -7.23 3.85 4.18
N GLU A 104 -7.58 4.79 5.07
CA GLU A 104 -8.33 4.48 6.28
C GLU A 104 -9.71 3.91 5.97
N ALA A 105 -10.41 4.50 5.01
CA ALA A 105 -11.73 4.00 4.61
C ALA A 105 -11.66 2.60 4.03
N GLN A 106 -10.67 2.34 3.18
CA GLN A 106 -10.46 1.02 2.59
C GLN A 106 -10.10 -0.02 3.66
N TYR A 107 -9.26 0.36 4.61
CA TYR A 107 -8.88 -0.56 5.68
C TYR A 107 -10.04 -0.86 6.63
N ALA A 108 -10.83 0.16 6.99
CA ALA A 108 -12.03 -0.04 7.81
C ALA A 108 -13.01 -1.00 7.13
N ARG A 109 -13.19 -0.87 5.81
CA ARG A 109 -14.02 -1.79 5.03
C ARG A 109 -13.47 -3.21 5.07
N HIS A 110 -12.16 -3.37 4.93
CA HIS A 110 -11.52 -4.68 5.00
C HIS A 110 -11.73 -5.34 6.37
N LEU A 111 -11.56 -4.58 7.45
CA LEU A 111 -11.79 -5.09 8.80
C LEU A 111 -13.24 -5.54 8.99
N ALA A 112 -14.20 -4.78 8.48
CA ALA A 112 -15.61 -5.14 8.55
C ALA A 112 -15.89 -6.45 7.79
N GLU A 113 -15.28 -6.64 6.63
CA GLU A 113 -15.40 -7.87 5.85
C GLU A 113 -14.82 -9.07 6.60
N LEU A 114 -13.73 -8.90 7.33
CA LEU A 114 -13.16 -9.98 8.15
C LEU A 114 -14.10 -10.39 9.29
N GLU A 115 -14.81 -9.43 9.88
CA GLU A 115 -15.76 -9.72 10.96
C GLU A 115 -16.99 -10.49 10.50
N GLU A 116 -17.37 -10.35 9.23
CA GLU A 116 -18.52 -11.03 8.65
C GLU A 116 -18.29 -12.53 8.42
N LYS A 117 -17.04 -12.96 8.50
CA LYS A 117 -16.66 -14.38 8.33
C LYS A 117 -16.53 -15.11 9.67
#